data_9a6a96cc308b8bd73601c0bfebee379a
#
_entry.id   9a6a96cc308b8bd73601c0bfebee379a
#
_cell.length_a   1.000
_cell.length_b   1.000
_cell.length_c   1.000
_cell.angle_alpha   90.00
_cell.angle_beta   90.00
_cell.angle_gamma   90.00
#
_symmetry.space_group_name_H-M   'P 1'
#
loop_
_entity.id
_entity.type
_entity.pdbx_description
1 polymer ?
#
loop_
_entity_poly.entity_id
_entity_poly.type
_entity_poly.pdbx_seq_one_letter_code
_entity_poly.pdbx_strand_id
1 'polypeptide(L)'
;MTETPRVTVTYENHIAHVRLTRSDKMNAVDQAMIDAVIAAGHEVAASAARVCVLSGEGKGFCAGIDIAGLGAMIGKDPDALLTPRTHGAGTTNQWQEVAMIWTRAPMPVIAAIHGVCYGAGLQLALGADIRIAAPDARLAVMEMKWGIVPDMGGMVMLPRLVRGDVMRRLTYTAEPVSGEQAESWGLVTEVAADPLAAAMAMAQDLVSKSPSALRAAKALAGFAETHAPDVVLMEESRVQAQLIGKPHQMEVVAATLQKRPPVFKDEAT
;
A
#
# COMPACT_ATOMS: atom_id res chain seq x y z
N MET A 1 -13.16 -6.75 29.01
CA MET A 1 -13.03 -5.61 28.09
C MET A 1 -12.66 -6.23 26.75
N THR A 2 -13.48 -6.07 25.73
CA THR A 2 -13.14 -6.52 24.36
C THR A 2 -11.96 -5.68 23.88
N GLU A 3 -10.88 -6.34 23.53
CA GLU A 3 -9.68 -5.66 23.00
C GLU A 3 -10.06 -4.95 21.69
N THR A 4 -9.71 -3.66 21.57
CA THR A 4 -9.98 -2.90 20.35
C THR A 4 -9.22 -3.54 19.19
N PRO A 5 -9.85 -3.82 18.04
CA PRO A 5 -9.16 -4.43 16.91
C PRO A 5 -8.01 -3.54 16.44
N ARG A 6 -6.90 -4.12 15.99
CA ARG A 6 -5.72 -3.39 15.48
C ARG A 6 -5.99 -2.73 14.12
N VAL A 7 -6.90 -3.30 13.37
CA VAL A 7 -7.30 -2.84 12.03
C VAL A 7 -8.81 -2.98 11.91
N THR A 8 -9.45 -2.01 11.27
CA THR A 8 -10.84 -2.10 10.84
C THR A 8 -10.91 -1.98 9.33
N VAL A 9 -11.83 -2.73 8.72
CA VAL A 9 -12.14 -2.64 7.30
C VAL A 9 -13.60 -2.25 7.15
N THR A 10 -13.87 -1.23 6.36
CA THR A 10 -15.23 -0.82 6.01
C THR A 10 -15.36 -0.72 4.50
N TYR A 11 -16.56 -0.99 3.99
CA TYR A 11 -16.84 -0.97 2.56
C TYR A 11 -17.97 0.01 2.27
N GLU A 12 -17.70 0.96 1.39
CA GLU A 12 -18.70 1.90 0.94
C GLU A 12 -18.44 2.26 -0.54
N ASN A 13 -19.46 2.24 -1.37
CA ASN A 13 -19.38 2.64 -2.78
C ASN A 13 -18.22 1.98 -3.56
N HIS A 14 -18.01 0.67 -3.36
CA HIS A 14 -16.89 -0.11 -3.92
C HIS A 14 -15.48 0.34 -3.45
N ILE A 15 -15.39 1.12 -2.41
CA ILE A 15 -14.12 1.50 -1.75
C ILE A 15 -13.99 0.65 -0.49
N ALA A 16 -12.87 -0.05 -0.33
CA ALA A 16 -12.45 -0.64 0.92
C ALA A 16 -11.62 0.38 1.70
N HIS A 17 -12.02 0.74 2.90
CA HIS A 17 -11.23 1.60 3.77
C HIS A 17 -10.65 0.77 4.92
N VAL A 18 -9.35 0.55 4.88
CA VAL A 18 -8.56 -0.15 5.89
C VAL A 18 -7.92 0.87 6.81
N ARG A 19 -8.22 0.79 8.09
CA ARG A 19 -7.79 1.78 9.07
C ARG A 19 -7.06 1.11 10.22
N LEU A 20 -5.83 1.57 10.50
CA LEU A 20 -5.08 1.19 11.68
C LEU A 20 -5.69 1.87 12.90
N THR A 21 -6.05 1.12 13.94
CA THR A 21 -6.91 1.59 15.03
C THR A 21 -6.29 1.46 16.43
N ARG A 22 -4.95 1.37 16.50
CA ARG A 22 -4.18 1.40 17.75
C ARG A 22 -3.67 2.82 18.04
N SER A 23 -4.57 3.78 18.09
CA SER A 23 -4.22 5.22 18.16
C SER A 23 -3.51 5.63 19.45
N ASP A 24 -3.72 4.93 20.56
CA ASP A 24 -3.03 5.12 21.85
C ASP A 24 -1.52 4.85 21.78
N LYS A 25 -1.09 4.05 20.81
CA LYS A 25 0.32 3.75 20.49
C LYS A 25 0.73 4.28 19.11
N MET A 26 0.03 5.28 18.58
CA MET A 26 0.28 5.83 17.24
C MET A 26 0.38 4.71 16.17
N ASN A 27 -0.48 3.72 16.27
CA ASN A 27 -0.56 2.56 15.38
C ASN A 27 0.75 1.75 15.28
N ALA A 28 1.55 1.71 16.36
CA ALA A 28 2.79 0.93 16.40
C ALA A 28 2.50 -0.55 16.15
N VAL A 29 3.41 -1.18 15.38
CA VAL A 29 3.27 -2.55 14.86
C VAL A 29 3.74 -3.56 15.90
N ASP A 30 2.79 -4.26 16.52
CA ASP A 30 2.99 -5.47 17.31
C ASP A 30 2.57 -6.72 16.49
N GLN A 31 2.70 -7.92 17.03
CA GLN A 31 2.30 -9.14 16.32
C GLN A 31 0.80 -9.12 15.91
N ALA A 32 -0.06 -8.63 16.80
CA ALA A 32 -1.49 -8.53 16.51
C ALA A 32 -1.79 -7.54 15.36
N MET A 33 -0.99 -6.47 15.23
CA MET A 33 -1.08 -5.55 14.09
C MET A 33 -0.62 -6.22 12.79
N ILE A 34 0.48 -7.00 12.82
CA ILE A 34 0.94 -7.77 11.66
C ILE A 34 -0.16 -8.70 11.17
N ASP A 35 -0.70 -9.52 12.08
CA ASP A 35 -1.74 -10.50 11.75
C ASP A 35 -3.00 -9.82 11.20
N ALA A 36 -3.41 -8.70 11.81
CA ALA A 36 -4.59 -7.94 11.40
C ALA A 36 -4.41 -7.26 10.03
N VAL A 37 -3.23 -6.69 9.73
CA VAL A 37 -2.95 -6.08 8.43
C VAL A 37 -2.93 -7.12 7.32
N ILE A 38 -2.33 -8.29 7.56
CA ILE A 38 -2.30 -9.39 6.59
C ILE A 38 -3.73 -9.92 6.35
N ALA A 39 -4.51 -10.14 7.43
CA ALA A 39 -5.89 -10.58 7.32
C ALA A 39 -6.76 -9.58 6.53
N ALA A 40 -6.63 -8.27 6.83
CA ALA A 40 -7.32 -7.21 6.10
C ALA A 40 -6.94 -7.19 4.61
N GLY A 41 -5.65 -7.39 4.28
CA GLY A 41 -5.20 -7.45 2.89
C GLY A 41 -5.84 -8.62 2.12
N HIS A 42 -5.93 -9.80 2.72
CA HIS A 42 -6.62 -10.96 2.13
C HIS A 42 -8.12 -10.72 1.98
N GLU A 43 -8.76 -10.16 3.01
CA GLU A 43 -10.18 -9.81 2.98
C GLU A 43 -10.50 -8.85 1.83
N VAL A 44 -9.72 -7.75 1.73
CA VAL A 44 -9.89 -6.74 0.68
C VAL A 44 -9.65 -7.34 -0.70
N ALA A 45 -8.60 -8.15 -0.86
CA ALA A 45 -8.28 -8.77 -2.15
C ALA A 45 -9.39 -9.72 -2.64
N ALA A 46 -10.10 -10.37 -1.74
CA ALA A 46 -11.24 -11.26 -2.04
C ALA A 46 -12.59 -10.53 -2.16
N SER A 47 -12.64 -9.23 -1.89
CA SER A 47 -13.87 -8.45 -1.89
C SER A 47 -14.24 -7.92 -3.28
N ALA A 48 -15.45 -7.36 -3.40
CA ALA A 48 -15.92 -6.62 -4.57
C ALA A 48 -15.39 -5.17 -4.63
N ALA A 49 -14.45 -4.77 -3.75
CA ALA A 49 -13.86 -3.45 -3.78
C ALA A 49 -13.09 -3.21 -5.08
N ARG A 50 -13.19 -1.99 -5.59
CA ARG A 50 -12.50 -1.53 -6.80
C ARG A 50 -11.28 -0.66 -6.49
N VAL A 51 -11.24 -0.11 -5.28
CA VAL A 51 -10.13 0.69 -4.74
C VAL A 51 -10.01 0.42 -3.25
N CYS A 52 -8.79 0.44 -2.72
CA CYS A 52 -8.51 0.37 -1.29
C CYS A 52 -7.85 1.66 -0.81
N VAL A 53 -8.28 2.18 0.34
CA VAL A 53 -7.63 3.31 1.03
C VAL A 53 -7.08 2.81 2.35
N LEU A 54 -5.79 3.07 2.62
CA LEU A 54 -5.11 2.79 3.88
C LEU A 54 -4.96 4.08 4.68
N SER A 55 -5.32 4.07 5.95
CA SER A 55 -5.13 5.22 6.84
C SER A 55 -4.83 4.79 8.28
N GLY A 56 -4.42 5.73 9.11
CA GLY A 56 -4.25 5.52 10.55
C GLY A 56 -5.21 6.38 11.37
N GLU A 57 -5.66 5.89 12.50
CA GLU A 57 -6.40 6.71 13.48
C GLU A 57 -5.46 7.50 14.39
N GLY A 58 -5.95 8.63 14.91
CA GLY A 58 -5.28 9.41 15.94
C GLY A 58 -4.22 10.35 15.37
N LYS A 59 -3.04 10.39 15.99
CA LYS A 59 -2.00 11.42 15.76
C LYS A 59 -1.04 11.12 14.61
N GLY A 60 -1.16 9.98 13.95
CA GLY A 60 -0.26 9.61 12.86
C GLY A 60 -0.67 8.33 12.15
N PHE A 61 -0.09 8.12 10.99
CA PHE A 61 -0.34 6.92 10.20
C PHE A 61 0.17 5.67 10.95
N CYS A 62 1.47 5.60 11.26
CA CYS A 62 2.05 4.50 12.01
C CYS A 62 3.46 4.88 12.51
N ALA A 63 3.72 4.71 13.81
CA ALA A 63 5.01 5.04 14.43
C ALA A 63 6.12 4.00 14.20
N GLY A 64 5.85 2.92 13.48
CA GLY A 64 6.80 1.82 13.25
C GLY A 64 6.62 0.66 14.21
N ILE A 65 7.68 -0.16 14.35
CA ILE A 65 7.63 -1.35 15.23
C ILE A 65 7.40 -0.95 16.69
N ASP A 66 6.59 -1.70 17.41
CA ASP A 66 6.45 -1.52 18.86
C ASP A 66 7.75 -1.92 19.56
N ILE A 67 8.33 -1.00 20.34
CA ILE A 67 9.61 -1.21 21.04
C ILE A 67 9.56 -2.42 21.98
N ALA A 68 8.40 -2.66 22.59
CA ALA A 68 8.22 -3.87 23.42
C ALA A 68 8.34 -5.15 22.57
N GLY A 69 7.92 -5.11 21.31
CA GLY A 69 8.08 -6.20 20.33
C GLY A 69 9.55 -6.47 19.98
N LEU A 70 10.35 -5.41 19.80
CA LEU A 70 11.81 -5.56 19.60
C LEU A 70 12.48 -6.26 20.78
N GLY A 71 12.13 -5.86 21.99
CA GLY A 71 12.63 -6.52 23.21
C GLY A 71 12.32 -8.02 23.28
N ALA A 72 11.13 -8.41 22.79
CA ALA A 72 10.69 -9.81 22.75
C ALA A 72 11.43 -10.68 21.71
N MET A 73 12.19 -10.09 20.82
CA MET A 73 13.05 -10.80 19.85
C MET A 73 14.42 -11.15 20.41
N ILE A 74 14.84 -10.50 21.50
CA ILE A 74 16.14 -10.76 22.13
C ILE A 74 16.20 -12.22 22.58
N GLY A 75 17.25 -12.92 22.16
CA GLY A 75 17.48 -14.32 22.48
C GLY A 75 16.73 -15.33 21.63
N LYS A 76 15.93 -14.89 20.66
CA LYS A 76 15.37 -15.78 19.63
C LYS A 76 16.36 -15.95 18.48
N ASP A 77 16.26 -17.08 17.78
CA ASP A 77 17.01 -17.32 16.55
C ASP A 77 16.49 -16.44 15.42
N PRO A 78 17.28 -15.48 14.90
CA PRO A 78 16.85 -14.58 13.83
C PRO A 78 16.55 -15.33 12.53
N ASP A 79 17.30 -16.40 12.21
CA ASP A 79 17.08 -17.17 10.99
C ASP A 79 15.72 -17.89 11.03
N ALA A 80 15.35 -18.45 12.19
CA ALA A 80 14.04 -19.08 12.38
C ALA A 80 12.88 -18.09 12.26
N LEU A 81 13.10 -16.80 12.57
CA LEU A 81 12.10 -15.74 12.47
C LEU A 81 11.96 -15.16 11.06
N LEU A 82 13.08 -14.94 10.36
CA LEU A 82 13.13 -14.11 9.16
C LEU A 82 13.27 -14.92 7.87
N THR A 83 13.83 -16.14 7.92
CA THR A 83 14.08 -16.95 6.73
C THR A 83 12.85 -17.66 6.18
N PRO A 84 11.88 -18.19 6.98
CA PRO A 84 10.72 -18.89 6.44
C PRO A 84 9.87 -18.01 5.52
N ARG A 85 9.51 -18.56 4.36
CA ARG A 85 8.65 -17.90 3.36
C ARG A 85 7.25 -18.50 3.42
N THR A 86 6.47 -18.07 4.42
CA THR A 86 5.16 -18.66 4.73
C THR A 86 3.98 -17.89 4.12
N HIS A 87 4.26 -16.75 3.49
CA HIS A 87 3.27 -15.85 2.89
C HIS A 87 3.58 -15.56 1.41
N GLY A 88 2.69 -14.84 0.73
CA GLY A 88 2.89 -14.40 -0.64
C GLY A 88 3.19 -15.53 -1.62
N ALA A 89 2.48 -16.66 -1.51
CA ALA A 89 2.77 -17.88 -2.30
C ALA A 89 4.23 -18.35 -2.17
N GLY A 90 4.80 -18.27 -0.96
CA GLY A 90 6.16 -18.71 -0.68
C GLY A 90 7.25 -17.68 -1.01
N THR A 91 6.90 -16.40 -1.18
CA THR A 91 7.87 -15.36 -1.53
C THR A 91 8.23 -14.44 -0.36
N THR A 92 7.38 -14.33 0.68
CA THR A 92 7.54 -13.41 1.81
C THR A 92 7.50 -14.13 3.16
N ASN A 93 8.17 -13.56 4.16
CA ASN A 93 7.90 -13.84 5.55
C ASN A 93 6.76 -12.93 6.07
N GLN A 94 6.29 -13.15 7.31
CA GLN A 94 5.19 -12.36 7.87
C GLN A 94 5.49 -10.85 7.95
N TRP A 95 6.74 -10.44 8.20
CA TRP A 95 7.13 -9.05 8.30
C TRP A 95 7.04 -8.35 6.94
N GLN A 96 7.58 -9.00 5.91
CA GLN A 96 7.52 -8.52 4.54
C GLN A 96 6.08 -8.48 4.01
N GLU A 97 5.25 -9.44 4.42
CA GLU A 97 3.87 -9.54 3.97
C GLU A 97 3.03 -8.33 4.35
N VAL A 98 3.30 -7.68 5.48
CA VAL A 98 2.60 -6.45 5.91
C VAL A 98 2.57 -5.37 4.82
N ALA A 99 3.66 -5.23 4.07
CA ALA A 99 3.73 -4.29 2.95
C ALA A 99 3.40 -4.95 1.61
N MET A 100 3.95 -6.13 1.35
CA MET A 100 3.87 -6.76 0.03
C MET A 100 2.48 -7.26 -0.34
N ILE A 101 1.58 -7.48 0.64
CA ILE A 101 0.19 -7.87 0.37
C ILE A 101 -0.55 -6.78 -0.43
N TRP A 102 -0.25 -5.51 -0.19
CA TRP A 102 -0.87 -4.37 -0.87
C TRP A 102 -0.37 -4.19 -2.30
N THR A 103 0.90 -4.50 -2.57
CA THR A 103 1.42 -4.49 -3.95
C THR A 103 0.73 -5.54 -4.81
N ARG A 104 0.31 -6.67 -4.21
CA ARG A 104 -0.37 -7.79 -4.89
C ARG A 104 -1.91 -7.67 -4.88
N ALA A 105 -2.48 -6.73 -4.11
CA ALA A 105 -3.92 -6.49 -4.14
C ALA A 105 -4.38 -6.22 -5.59
N PRO A 106 -5.49 -6.83 -6.05
CA PRO A 106 -5.89 -6.72 -7.45
C PRO A 106 -6.41 -5.35 -7.86
N MET A 107 -6.72 -4.48 -6.89
CA MET A 107 -7.21 -3.12 -7.09
C MET A 107 -6.15 -2.08 -6.72
N PRO A 108 -6.27 -0.83 -7.20
CA PRO A 108 -5.46 0.29 -6.71
C PRO A 108 -5.56 0.45 -5.19
N VAL A 109 -4.41 0.73 -4.56
CA VAL A 109 -4.29 0.99 -3.11
C VAL A 109 -3.70 2.38 -2.91
N ILE A 110 -4.38 3.22 -2.11
CA ILE A 110 -3.98 4.59 -1.80
C ILE A 110 -3.68 4.69 -0.31
N ALA A 111 -2.49 5.10 0.08
CA ALA A 111 -2.16 5.38 1.47
C ALA A 111 -2.35 6.88 1.77
N ALA A 112 -3.16 7.18 2.79
CA ALA A 112 -3.38 8.52 3.32
C ALA A 112 -2.54 8.71 4.58
N ILE A 113 -1.49 9.53 4.48
CA ILE A 113 -0.44 9.66 5.49
C ILE A 113 -0.54 11.00 6.19
N HIS A 114 -0.76 10.99 7.50
CA HIS A 114 -0.69 12.18 8.35
C HIS A 114 0.20 11.92 9.57
N GLY A 115 0.68 12.98 10.21
CA GLY A 115 1.52 12.88 11.39
C GLY A 115 2.75 12.01 11.16
N VAL A 116 3.01 11.02 12.00
CA VAL A 116 4.20 10.16 11.88
C VAL A 116 3.95 8.92 11.00
N CYS A 117 4.94 8.61 10.15
CA CYS A 117 5.00 7.42 9.30
C CYS A 117 6.44 6.90 9.30
N TYR A 118 6.79 6.04 10.27
CA TYR A 118 8.16 5.68 10.58
C TYR A 118 8.43 4.19 10.43
N GLY A 119 9.63 3.82 9.95
CA GLY A 119 10.12 2.45 9.89
C GLY A 119 9.12 1.48 9.28
N ALA A 120 8.67 0.48 10.04
CA ALA A 120 7.63 -0.47 9.60
C ALA A 120 6.38 0.21 9.07
N GLY A 121 5.98 1.36 9.63
CA GLY A 121 4.85 2.15 9.14
C GLY A 121 5.10 2.76 7.78
N LEU A 122 6.30 3.26 7.52
CA LEU A 122 6.68 3.72 6.19
C LEU A 122 6.71 2.55 5.20
N GLN A 123 7.31 1.42 5.58
CA GLN A 123 7.37 0.25 4.70
C GLN A 123 5.95 -0.27 4.36
N LEU A 124 5.01 -0.27 5.32
CA LEU A 124 3.60 -0.54 5.05
C LEU A 124 3.01 0.44 4.01
N ALA A 125 3.23 1.74 4.17
CA ALA A 125 2.74 2.76 3.25
C ALA A 125 3.35 2.64 1.85
N LEU A 126 4.60 2.17 1.74
CA LEU A 126 5.27 1.91 0.46
C LEU A 126 4.62 0.77 -0.33
N GLY A 127 3.88 -0.12 0.33
CA GLY A 127 3.11 -1.17 -0.34
C GLY A 127 1.90 -0.65 -1.14
N ALA A 128 1.44 0.56 -0.87
CA ALA A 128 0.38 1.21 -1.66
C ALA A 128 0.90 1.66 -3.03
N ASP A 129 0.01 1.75 -4.02
CA ASP A 129 0.34 2.28 -5.36
C ASP A 129 0.56 3.79 -5.31
N ILE A 130 -0.28 4.49 -4.55
CA ILE A 130 -0.30 5.96 -4.43
C ILE A 130 -0.19 6.32 -2.94
N ARG A 131 0.61 7.33 -2.63
CA ARG A 131 0.76 7.90 -1.28
C ARG A 131 0.40 9.37 -1.32
N ILE A 132 -0.60 9.75 -0.51
CA ILE A 132 -0.99 11.16 -0.30
C ILE A 132 -0.63 11.51 1.13
N ALA A 133 0.15 12.56 1.35
CA ALA A 133 0.63 12.93 2.68
C ALA A 133 0.21 14.34 3.09
N ALA A 134 0.05 14.57 4.40
CA ALA A 134 -0.03 15.92 4.92
C ALA A 134 1.30 16.65 4.71
N PRO A 135 1.31 18.00 4.47
CA PRO A 135 2.55 18.76 4.24
C PRO A 135 3.57 18.58 5.37
N ASP A 136 3.09 18.58 6.61
CA ASP A 136 3.85 18.45 7.84
C ASP A 136 4.01 16.99 8.32
N ALA A 137 3.50 16.02 7.60
CA ALA A 137 3.72 14.61 7.91
C ALA A 137 5.22 14.31 8.03
N ARG A 138 5.58 13.42 8.94
CA ARG A 138 6.96 13.05 9.23
C ARG A 138 7.19 11.62 8.76
N LEU A 139 7.98 11.46 7.69
CA LEU A 139 8.30 10.16 7.10
C LEU A 139 9.78 9.81 7.33
N ALA A 140 10.08 8.58 7.74
CA ALA A 140 11.46 8.17 7.95
C ALA A 140 11.66 6.65 7.79
N VAL A 141 12.81 6.28 7.21
CA VAL A 141 13.36 4.93 7.30
C VAL A 141 14.12 4.86 8.64
N MET A 142 13.48 4.30 9.67
CA MET A 142 13.95 4.41 11.07
C MET A 142 14.87 3.26 11.51
N GLU A 143 15.04 2.25 10.71
CA GLU A 143 15.70 0.98 11.05
C GLU A 143 17.16 1.20 11.49
N MET A 144 17.89 2.10 10.84
CA MET A 144 19.28 2.41 11.18
C MET A 144 19.44 2.97 12.61
N LYS A 145 18.42 3.66 13.13
CA LYS A 145 18.41 4.13 14.52
C LYS A 145 18.49 2.98 15.53
N TRP A 146 18.03 1.80 15.13
CA TRP A 146 18.02 0.59 15.94
C TRP A 146 19.15 -0.39 15.59
N GLY A 147 20.07 0.00 14.68
CA GLY A 147 21.18 -0.86 14.23
C GLY A 147 20.74 -2.01 13.33
N ILE A 148 19.60 -1.88 12.65
CA ILE A 148 19.06 -2.87 11.71
C ILE A 148 18.79 -2.22 10.35
N VAL A 149 18.40 -3.02 9.37
CA VAL A 149 18.07 -2.57 8.00
C VAL A 149 16.57 -2.65 7.75
N PRO A 150 16.02 -1.89 6.79
CA PRO A 150 14.62 -2.07 6.38
C PRO A 150 14.44 -3.43 5.72
N ASP A 151 13.60 -4.28 6.33
CA ASP A 151 13.43 -5.69 5.97
C ASP A 151 11.97 -6.12 5.76
N MET A 152 11.05 -5.14 5.72
CA MET A 152 9.62 -5.37 5.48
C MET A 152 9.19 -5.03 4.04
N GLY A 153 10.07 -5.22 3.05
CA GLY A 153 9.81 -4.94 1.64
C GLY A 153 10.21 -3.54 1.17
N GLY A 154 10.62 -2.63 2.06
CA GLY A 154 11.01 -1.27 1.71
C GLY A 154 12.12 -1.22 0.66
N MET A 155 13.09 -2.13 0.70
CA MET A 155 14.19 -2.19 -0.27
C MET A 155 13.76 -2.73 -1.65
N VAL A 156 12.57 -3.29 -1.78
CA VAL A 156 11.97 -3.63 -3.08
C VAL A 156 11.34 -2.40 -3.71
N MET A 157 10.70 -1.55 -2.90
CA MET A 157 9.87 -0.43 -3.38
C MET A 157 10.63 0.90 -3.48
N LEU A 158 11.48 1.24 -2.50
CA LEU A 158 12.21 2.50 -2.48
C LEU A 158 13.03 2.79 -3.76
N PRO A 159 13.77 1.83 -4.33
CA PRO A 159 14.56 2.08 -5.56
C PRO A 159 13.73 2.46 -6.78
N ARG A 160 12.42 2.15 -6.77
CA ARG A 160 11.48 2.46 -7.85
C ARG A 160 10.84 3.83 -7.70
N LEU A 161 10.88 4.39 -6.50
CA LEU A 161 10.19 5.64 -6.16
C LEU A 161 11.14 6.83 -6.12
N VAL A 162 12.35 6.64 -5.61
CA VAL A 162 13.29 7.72 -5.37
C VAL A 162 14.65 7.43 -6.01
N ARG A 163 15.41 8.49 -6.29
CA ARG A 163 16.80 8.34 -6.76
C ARG A 163 17.65 7.56 -5.74
N GLY A 164 18.64 6.84 -6.22
CA GLY A 164 19.48 5.98 -5.38
C GLY A 164 20.26 6.73 -4.27
N ASP A 165 20.61 8.00 -4.47
CA ASP A 165 21.24 8.86 -3.45
C ASP A 165 20.23 9.24 -2.35
N VAL A 166 18.99 9.55 -2.71
CA VAL A 166 17.91 9.86 -1.78
C VAL A 166 17.57 8.63 -0.93
N MET A 167 17.43 7.45 -1.57
CA MET A 167 17.21 6.19 -0.86
C MET A 167 18.30 5.94 0.19
N ARG A 168 19.58 6.10 -0.18
CA ARG A 168 20.70 5.92 0.74
C ARG A 168 20.69 6.96 1.85
N ARG A 169 20.40 8.23 1.56
CA ARG A 169 20.25 9.27 2.56
C ARG A 169 19.18 8.91 3.58
N LEU A 170 17.96 8.59 3.12
CA LEU A 170 16.85 8.19 4.01
C LEU A 170 17.23 7.01 4.90
N THR A 171 17.86 5.98 4.30
CA THR A 171 18.23 4.77 5.01
C THR A 171 19.38 4.98 6.00
N TYR A 172 20.42 5.70 5.62
CA TYR A 172 21.64 5.84 6.44
C TYR A 172 21.46 6.84 7.59
N THR A 173 20.71 7.92 7.37
CA THR A 173 20.55 8.96 8.40
C THR A 173 19.41 8.65 9.36
N ALA A 174 18.41 7.89 8.93
CA ALA A 174 17.15 7.69 9.66
C ALA A 174 16.45 9.02 10.05
N GLU A 175 16.78 10.12 9.37
CA GLU A 175 16.20 11.43 9.64
C GLU A 175 14.80 11.54 9.05
N PRO A 176 13.83 12.02 9.83
CA PRO A 176 12.50 12.29 9.31
C PRO A 176 12.51 13.46 8.32
N VAL A 177 11.76 13.28 7.21
CA VAL A 177 11.49 14.32 6.22
C VAL A 177 10.01 14.72 6.27
N SER A 178 9.70 15.95 5.85
CA SER A 178 8.31 16.41 5.73
C SER A 178 7.59 15.76 4.54
N GLY A 179 6.26 15.82 4.51
CA GLY A 179 5.46 15.39 3.37
C GLY A 179 5.86 16.14 2.10
N GLU A 180 6.08 17.46 2.18
CA GLU A 180 6.55 18.28 1.06
C GLU A 180 7.93 17.82 0.53
N GLN A 181 8.88 17.55 1.43
CA GLN A 181 10.19 17.04 1.02
C GLN A 181 10.08 15.65 0.41
N ALA A 182 9.22 14.79 0.96
CA ALA A 182 8.96 13.45 0.46
C ALA A 182 8.35 13.48 -0.96
N GLU A 183 7.42 14.40 -1.24
CA GLU A 183 6.87 14.64 -2.57
C GLU A 183 7.96 15.08 -3.54
N SER A 184 8.77 16.08 -3.19
CA SER A 184 9.84 16.59 -4.05
C SER A 184 10.88 15.51 -4.43
N TRP A 185 10.99 14.45 -3.64
CA TRP A 185 11.87 13.31 -3.90
C TRP A 185 11.19 12.12 -4.58
N GLY A 186 9.86 12.15 -4.76
CA GLY A 186 9.08 11.06 -5.34
C GLY A 186 8.69 9.97 -4.36
N LEU A 187 8.99 10.13 -3.06
CA LEU A 187 8.58 9.18 -2.02
C LEU A 187 7.07 9.22 -1.78
N VAL A 188 6.46 10.39 -1.93
CA VAL A 188 5.03 10.67 -1.86
C VAL A 188 4.57 11.19 -3.23
N THR A 189 3.37 10.81 -3.64
CA THR A 189 2.80 11.15 -4.95
C THR A 189 2.17 12.54 -4.94
N GLU A 190 1.55 12.91 -3.82
CA GLU A 190 0.78 14.16 -3.67
C GLU A 190 0.79 14.63 -2.22
N VAL A 191 0.79 15.96 -2.03
CA VAL A 191 0.62 16.59 -0.72
C VAL A 191 -0.76 17.24 -0.63
N ALA A 192 -1.50 16.94 0.43
CA ALA A 192 -2.82 17.50 0.70
C ALA A 192 -2.97 17.85 2.20
N ALA A 193 -3.63 18.96 2.51
CA ALA A 193 -3.88 19.38 3.90
C ALA A 193 -4.69 18.33 4.68
N ASP A 194 -5.63 17.64 4.02
CA ASP A 194 -6.34 16.47 4.54
C ASP A 194 -6.09 15.28 3.58
N PRO A 195 -5.06 14.46 3.85
CA PRO A 195 -4.70 13.36 2.98
C PRO A 195 -5.77 12.27 2.92
N LEU A 196 -6.57 12.09 3.97
CA LEU A 196 -7.66 11.11 3.94
C LEU A 196 -8.79 11.57 3.02
N ALA A 197 -9.20 12.82 3.13
CA ALA A 197 -10.22 13.37 2.23
C ALA A 197 -9.75 13.33 0.76
N ALA A 198 -8.49 13.67 0.49
CA ALA A 198 -7.91 13.61 -0.86
C ALA A 198 -7.85 12.16 -1.39
N ALA A 199 -7.42 11.19 -0.56
CA ALA A 199 -7.41 9.79 -0.92
C ALA A 199 -8.80 9.23 -1.20
N MET A 200 -9.81 9.60 -0.41
CA MET A 200 -11.20 9.20 -0.64
C MET A 200 -11.79 9.83 -1.91
N ALA A 201 -11.46 11.09 -2.20
CA ALA A 201 -11.87 11.75 -3.44
C ALA A 201 -11.24 11.08 -4.67
N MET A 202 -9.94 10.77 -4.62
CA MET A 202 -9.27 10.02 -5.68
C MET A 202 -9.85 8.61 -5.83
N ALA A 203 -10.12 7.91 -4.73
CA ALA A 203 -10.75 6.59 -4.76
C ALA A 203 -12.13 6.64 -5.42
N GLN A 204 -12.94 7.65 -5.12
CA GLN A 204 -14.24 7.85 -5.74
C GLN A 204 -14.15 8.11 -7.27
N ASP A 205 -13.13 8.85 -7.72
CA ASP A 205 -12.88 9.01 -9.16
C ASP A 205 -12.47 7.68 -9.81
N LEU A 206 -11.55 6.93 -9.17
CA LEU A 206 -11.09 5.63 -9.67
C LEU A 206 -12.23 4.59 -9.73
N VAL A 207 -13.16 4.57 -8.78
CA VAL A 207 -14.33 3.68 -8.80
C VAL A 207 -15.20 3.90 -10.06
N SER A 208 -15.18 5.12 -10.62
CA SER A 208 -15.88 5.45 -11.86
C SER A 208 -15.24 4.88 -13.14
N LYS A 209 -14.01 4.38 -13.05
CA LYS A 209 -13.27 3.77 -14.17
C LYS A 209 -13.61 2.30 -14.32
N SER A 210 -13.29 1.71 -15.48
CA SER A 210 -13.47 0.28 -15.73
C SER A 210 -12.72 -0.59 -14.70
N PRO A 211 -13.41 -1.41 -13.89
CA PRO A 211 -12.75 -2.23 -12.86
C PRO A 211 -11.75 -3.23 -13.44
N SER A 212 -12.10 -3.88 -14.56
CA SER A 212 -11.18 -4.82 -15.22
C SER A 212 -9.94 -4.11 -15.77
N ALA A 213 -10.09 -2.90 -16.33
CA ALA A 213 -8.95 -2.13 -16.82
C ALA A 213 -8.03 -1.64 -15.68
N LEU A 214 -8.58 -1.20 -14.55
CA LEU A 214 -7.79 -0.80 -13.37
C LEU A 214 -6.96 -1.97 -12.83
N ARG A 215 -7.59 -3.15 -12.67
CA ARG A 215 -6.90 -4.37 -12.22
C ARG A 215 -5.79 -4.78 -13.19
N ALA A 216 -6.09 -4.77 -14.48
CA ALA A 216 -5.12 -5.09 -15.52
C ALA A 216 -3.96 -4.09 -15.57
N ALA A 217 -4.23 -2.79 -15.44
CA ALA A 217 -3.22 -1.74 -15.42
C ALA A 217 -2.28 -1.87 -14.22
N LYS A 218 -2.82 -2.15 -13.01
CA LYS A 218 -1.98 -2.39 -11.83
C LYS A 218 -1.08 -3.61 -12.01
N ALA A 219 -1.65 -4.73 -12.47
CA ALA A 219 -0.87 -5.95 -12.70
C ALA A 219 0.23 -5.72 -13.76
N LEU A 220 -0.08 -5.00 -14.84
CA LEU A 220 0.87 -4.69 -15.90
C LEU A 220 1.96 -3.72 -15.44
N ALA A 221 1.63 -2.71 -14.62
CA ALA A 221 2.62 -1.81 -14.04
C ALA A 221 3.62 -2.57 -13.16
N GLY A 222 3.13 -3.43 -12.25
CA GLY A 222 4.00 -4.27 -11.43
C GLY A 222 4.85 -5.26 -12.25
N PHE A 223 4.30 -5.79 -13.34
CA PHE A 223 5.05 -6.65 -14.27
C PHE A 223 6.18 -5.86 -14.97
N ALA A 224 5.88 -4.65 -15.46
CA ALA A 224 6.84 -3.81 -16.16
C ALA A 224 8.05 -3.39 -15.28
N GLU A 225 7.85 -3.30 -13.98
CA GLU A 225 8.94 -2.97 -13.03
C GLU A 225 10.04 -4.03 -12.93
N THR A 226 9.78 -5.26 -13.37
CA THR A 226 10.65 -6.41 -13.12
C THR A 226 11.08 -7.17 -14.38
N HIS A 227 10.58 -6.78 -15.56
CA HIS A 227 10.82 -7.48 -16.81
C HIS A 227 11.50 -6.62 -17.88
N ALA A 228 12.16 -7.26 -18.83
CA ALA A 228 12.79 -6.60 -19.96
C ALA A 228 11.74 -6.00 -20.93
N PRO A 229 12.06 -4.92 -21.66
CA PRO A 229 11.10 -4.19 -22.48
C PRO A 229 10.35 -5.05 -23.52
N ASP A 230 11.02 -5.98 -24.17
CA ASP A 230 10.42 -6.89 -25.15
C ASP A 230 9.37 -7.81 -24.53
N VAL A 231 9.62 -8.29 -23.31
CA VAL A 231 8.66 -9.10 -22.53
C VAL A 231 7.47 -8.27 -22.10
N VAL A 232 7.70 -7.02 -21.68
CA VAL A 232 6.63 -6.08 -21.29
C VAL A 232 5.72 -5.76 -22.48
N LEU A 233 6.27 -5.47 -23.67
CA LEU A 233 5.48 -5.18 -24.87
C LEU A 233 4.58 -6.35 -25.29
N MET A 234 5.06 -7.59 -25.12
CA MET A 234 4.23 -8.78 -25.35
C MET A 234 3.10 -8.89 -24.31
N GLU A 235 3.39 -8.60 -23.04
CA GLU A 235 2.39 -8.64 -21.98
C GLU A 235 1.35 -7.54 -22.16
N GLU A 236 1.74 -6.31 -22.56
CA GLU A 236 0.80 -5.24 -22.92
C GLU A 236 -0.22 -5.72 -23.95
N SER A 237 0.26 -6.35 -25.03
CA SER A 237 -0.59 -6.87 -26.09
C SER A 237 -1.54 -7.96 -25.60
N ARG A 238 -1.04 -8.87 -24.75
CA ARG A 238 -1.81 -9.96 -24.16
C ARG A 238 -2.92 -9.42 -23.25
N VAL A 239 -2.57 -8.50 -22.37
CA VAL A 239 -3.50 -7.88 -21.41
C VAL A 239 -4.56 -7.06 -22.15
N GLN A 240 -4.16 -6.26 -23.14
CA GLN A 240 -5.07 -5.44 -23.93
C GLN A 240 -6.08 -6.30 -24.71
N ALA A 241 -5.64 -7.43 -25.28
CA ALA A 241 -6.53 -8.38 -25.96
C ALA A 241 -7.61 -8.97 -25.05
N GLN A 242 -7.36 -9.03 -23.73
CA GLN A 242 -8.35 -9.49 -22.75
C GLN A 242 -9.38 -8.42 -22.38
N LEU A 243 -9.15 -7.15 -22.72
CA LEU A 243 -10.03 -6.03 -22.38
C LEU A 243 -10.89 -5.59 -23.57
N ILE A 244 -10.35 -5.56 -24.80
CA ILE A 244 -11.05 -5.10 -25.99
C ILE A 244 -12.28 -5.97 -26.26
N GLY A 245 -13.43 -5.33 -26.46
CA GLY A 245 -14.71 -5.98 -26.74
C GLY A 245 -15.36 -6.66 -25.54
N LYS A 246 -14.77 -6.55 -24.35
CA LYS A 246 -15.35 -7.10 -23.12
C LYS A 246 -16.38 -6.16 -22.47
N PRO A 247 -17.28 -6.66 -21.61
CA PRO A 247 -18.43 -5.90 -21.09
C PRO A 247 -18.07 -4.53 -20.52
N HIS A 248 -17.02 -4.45 -19.66
CA HIS A 248 -16.64 -3.17 -19.06
C HIS A 248 -16.11 -2.16 -20.10
N GLN A 249 -15.32 -2.62 -21.07
CA GLN A 249 -14.82 -1.75 -22.14
C GLN A 249 -15.96 -1.28 -23.04
N MET A 250 -16.89 -2.15 -23.40
CA MET A 250 -18.06 -1.82 -24.20
C MET A 250 -19.00 -0.85 -23.47
N GLU A 251 -19.15 -1.00 -22.15
CA GLU A 251 -19.93 -0.05 -21.33
C GLU A 251 -19.29 1.35 -21.34
N VAL A 252 -17.95 1.44 -21.19
CA VAL A 252 -17.25 2.74 -21.28
C VAL A 252 -17.52 3.42 -22.63
N VAL A 253 -17.43 2.68 -23.73
CA VAL A 253 -17.71 3.21 -25.08
C VAL A 253 -19.16 3.68 -25.21
N ALA A 254 -20.11 2.84 -24.79
CA ALA A 254 -21.54 3.16 -24.85
C ALA A 254 -21.89 4.38 -23.98
N ALA A 255 -21.40 4.43 -22.76
CA ALA A 255 -21.61 5.53 -21.81
C ALA A 255 -21.03 6.85 -22.36
N THR A 256 -19.84 6.81 -22.96
CA THR A 256 -19.20 7.98 -23.58
C THR A 256 -20.02 8.52 -24.74
N LEU A 257 -20.47 7.65 -25.65
CA LEU A 257 -21.32 8.04 -26.80
C LEU A 257 -22.67 8.60 -26.35
N GLN A 258 -23.21 8.07 -25.26
CA GLN A 258 -24.50 8.51 -24.67
C GLN A 258 -24.33 9.67 -23.69
N LYS A 259 -23.13 10.17 -23.45
CA LYS A 259 -22.83 11.26 -22.49
C LYS A 259 -23.39 11.01 -21.08
N ARG A 260 -23.30 9.79 -20.60
CA ARG A 260 -23.70 9.37 -19.26
C ARG A 260 -22.54 8.75 -18.49
N PRO A 261 -22.60 8.65 -17.16
CA PRO A 261 -21.67 7.84 -16.40
C PRO A 261 -21.78 6.36 -16.79
N PRO A 262 -20.64 5.63 -16.81
CA PRO A 262 -20.65 4.18 -17.00
C PRO A 262 -21.21 3.46 -15.76
N VAL A 263 -21.86 2.32 -15.97
CA VAL A 263 -22.38 1.46 -14.91
C VAL A 263 -21.78 0.06 -15.08
N PHE A 264 -20.89 -0.33 -14.18
CA PHE A 264 -20.23 -1.60 -14.24
C PHE A 264 -20.94 -2.63 -13.37
N LYS A 265 -21.12 -3.84 -13.91
CA LYS A 265 -21.51 -5.00 -13.12
C LYS A 265 -20.25 -5.58 -12.49
N ASP A 266 -20.33 -5.98 -11.21
CA ASP A 266 -19.24 -6.71 -10.60
C ASP A 266 -19.15 -8.08 -11.27
N GLU A 267 -17.98 -8.43 -11.80
CA GLU A 267 -17.70 -9.77 -12.30
C GLU A 267 -17.61 -10.69 -11.09
N ALA A 268 -18.25 -11.86 -11.18
CA ALA A 268 -18.05 -12.89 -10.18
C ALA A 268 -16.55 -13.25 -10.16
N THR A 269 -15.93 -13.10 -8.99
CA THR A 269 -14.54 -13.48 -8.73
C THR A 269 -14.35 -14.99 -8.83
#